data_57262e05e2047a643ffcb2df579bbf37
#
_entry.id   57262e05e2047a643ffcb2df579bbf37
#
_cell.length_a   1.000
_cell.length_b   1.000
_cell.length_c   1.000
_cell.angle_alpha   90.00
_cell.angle_beta   90.00
_cell.angle_gamma   90.00
#
_symmetry.space_group_name_H-M   'P 1'
#
loop_
_entity.id
_entity.type
_entity.pdbx_description
1 polymer ?
#
loop_
_entity_poly.entity_id
_entity_poly.type
_entity_poly.pdbx_seq_one_letter_code
_entity_poly.pdbx_strand_id
1 'polypeptide(L)'
;MSPQRIVKTCGALLAAGSLISACSSGDAHTKDAAVQTPTIAVAPAAAVEQPIARFIRVSGSLMAEEQADVAAEIAGRIVATPVERGTRVAQGAELVRLSPVETAASLDEAVANAAQIEARLALGADGTFDVTKVPEVANAKAGLVLAQAEFDRIATLLDQRVVSQSEYDQRRTQVEAAHQQYESAKNAAQQQYQALLAARARVTLARKAAADAVVRAPFTGIVGQRMVSIGDYVTKGMKIAEVVRITPLRVQLTVPEQFVAAVGVGQPVALAVDAFPQRTFTGKVRYVSPALRADQRALTVEAVVPNENGELKPGMFATALVQQAEKTPAVLVPGTAVQTIAGTSRVYVVKGDRVEERVVTTGQKLESLVEISSGLKAGEQVATSGVAQLVDGMKIK
;
A
#
# COMPACT_ATOMS: atom_id res chain seq x y z
N MET A 1 51.55 -18.20 25.28
CA MET A 1 52.86 -17.73 25.79
C MET A 1 52.60 -16.68 26.84
N SER A 2 52.70 -17.09 28.11
CA SER A 2 52.95 -16.24 29.29
C SER A 2 54.38 -15.69 29.19
N PRO A 3 54.88 -14.77 30.06
CA PRO A 3 54.67 -14.68 31.51
C PRO A 3 54.65 -13.23 32.10
N GLN A 4 54.06 -13.05 33.32
CA GLN A 4 54.73 -12.83 34.62
C GLN A 4 55.55 -11.51 34.78
N ARG A 5 55.38 -10.73 35.84
CA ARG A 5 55.89 -10.82 37.24
C ARG A 5 55.45 -9.56 37.99
N ILE A 6 54.88 -9.64 39.22
CA ILE A 6 55.56 -9.69 40.53
C ILE A 6 56.33 -8.39 40.89
N VAL A 7 56.03 -7.64 42.03
CA VAL A 7 56.57 -7.80 43.36
C VAL A 7 56.23 -6.56 44.20
N LYS A 8 55.56 -6.64 45.42
CA LYS A 8 56.09 -6.46 46.75
C LYS A 8 56.68 -5.06 47.08
N THR A 9 56.49 -4.43 48.19
CA THR A 9 56.59 -4.78 49.57
C THR A 9 56.26 -3.56 50.48
N CYS A 10 55.64 -3.77 51.62
CA CYS A 10 56.21 -3.55 53.00
C CYS A 10 56.42 -2.15 53.45
N GLY A 11 55.88 -1.82 54.59
CA GLY A 11 56.37 -1.76 55.97
C GLY A 11 55.67 -0.64 56.73
N ALA A 12 54.98 -0.76 57.76
CA ALA A 12 55.22 -1.01 59.19
C ALA A 12 55.81 0.15 59.92
N LEU A 13 55.20 0.47 61.09
CA LEU A 13 55.66 0.84 62.42
C LEU A 13 55.05 2.16 62.96
N LEU A 14 54.15 2.09 63.94
CA LEU A 14 54.34 2.10 65.40
C LEU A 14 54.81 3.44 66.02
N ALA A 15 53.97 3.99 66.91
CA ALA A 15 54.21 4.35 68.28
C ALA A 15 53.11 5.29 68.78
N ALA A 16 52.25 4.97 69.65
CA ALA A 16 52.27 4.93 71.16
C ALA A 16 52.58 6.28 71.85
N GLY A 17 51.63 6.75 72.60
CA GLY A 17 51.83 7.89 73.54
C GLY A 17 50.57 8.21 74.32
N SER A 18 50.49 7.63 75.50
CA SER A 18 49.51 7.85 76.59
C SER A 18 49.74 9.17 77.34
N LEU A 19 48.69 9.69 77.98
CA LEU A 19 48.66 10.19 79.39
C LEU A 19 47.49 11.18 79.55
N ILE A 20 46.47 10.88 80.29
CA ILE A 20 46.13 11.02 81.72
C ILE A 20 45.66 12.43 82.09
N SER A 21 44.44 12.47 82.64
CA SER A 21 43.92 13.17 83.82
C SER A 21 43.53 14.63 83.79
N ALA A 22 42.24 14.93 83.95
CA ALA A 22 41.78 15.45 85.29
C ALA A 22 40.29 15.75 85.28
N CYS A 23 39.60 15.30 86.30
CA CYS A 23 38.21 15.65 86.65
C CYS A 23 38.07 17.13 86.98
N SER A 24 36.94 17.74 86.57
CA SER A 24 36.32 18.84 87.29
C SER A 24 34.80 18.78 87.01
N SER A 25 34.10 18.55 88.14
CA SER A 25 32.63 18.65 88.22
C SER A 25 32.17 20.10 88.08
N GLY A 26 31.18 20.29 87.19
CA GLY A 26 30.46 21.56 86.99
C GLY A 26 29.09 21.31 86.47
N ASP A 27 28.13 21.37 87.38
CA ASP A 27 26.67 21.40 86.98
C ASP A 27 26.42 22.56 86.07
N ALA A 28 25.98 22.24 84.86
CA ALA A 28 25.37 23.21 83.96
C ALA A 28 24.05 22.66 83.40
N HIS A 29 22.96 23.22 83.83
CA HIS A 29 21.67 23.13 83.31
C HIS A 29 21.75 23.38 81.78
N THR A 30 21.67 22.32 80.97
CA THR A 30 21.42 22.45 79.57
C THR A 30 19.90 22.66 79.38
N LYS A 31 19.55 23.89 79.08
CA LYS A 31 18.29 24.20 78.44
C LYS A 31 18.15 23.31 77.13
N ASP A 32 17.10 22.55 77.12
CA ASP A 32 16.62 21.92 75.86
C ASP A 32 16.53 23.00 74.81
N ALA A 33 17.54 23.11 73.98
CA ALA A 33 17.47 23.80 72.73
C ALA A 33 16.61 22.88 71.80
N ALA A 34 15.33 23.19 71.67
CA ALA A 34 14.51 22.61 70.65
C ALA A 34 15.23 22.74 69.31
N VAL A 35 15.67 21.60 68.76
CA VAL A 35 16.19 21.51 67.37
C VAL A 35 15.09 22.02 66.47
N GLN A 36 15.18 23.28 66.01
CA GLN A 36 14.33 23.84 65.03
C GLN A 36 14.66 23.06 63.75
N THR A 37 13.88 22.02 63.44
CA THR A 37 13.91 21.37 62.14
C THR A 37 13.65 22.46 61.10
N PRO A 38 14.54 22.64 60.11
CA PRO A 38 14.36 23.66 59.09
C PRO A 38 13.06 23.39 58.34
N THR A 39 12.13 24.33 58.41
CA THR A 39 10.89 24.26 57.63
C THR A 39 11.18 24.77 56.23
N ILE A 40 10.92 23.92 55.22
CA ILE A 40 11.09 24.27 53.81
C ILE A 40 9.72 24.70 53.24
N ALA A 41 9.69 25.80 52.48
CA ALA A 41 8.52 26.23 51.78
C ALA A 41 8.30 25.31 50.55
N VAL A 42 7.15 24.69 50.48
CA VAL A 42 6.79 23.73 49.44
C VAL A 42 5.58 24.24 48.67
N ALA A 43 5.66 24.21 47.34
CA ALA A 43 4.47 24.43 46.47
C ALA A 43 3.77 23.10 46.26
N PRO A 44 2.54 22.90 46.80
CA PRO A 44 1.80 21.68 46.58
C PRO A 44 1.12 21.69 45.21
N ALA A 45 1.06 20.54 44.51
CA ALA A 45 0.24 20.31 43.35
C ALA A 45 -0.58 19.04 43.54
N ALA A 46 -1.83 19.06 43.10
CA ALA A 46 -2.68 17.89 43.14
C ALA A 46 -2.29 16.87 42.05
N ALA A 47 -2.24 15.60 42.45
CA ALA A 47 -2.21 14.50 41.49
C ALA A 47 -3.54 14.42 40.75
N VAL A 48 -3.55 14.62 39.43
CA VAL A 48 -4.76 14.71 38.60
C VAL A 48 -4.93 13.42 37.82
N GLU A 49 -6.13 12.83 37.84
CA GLU A 49 -6.48 11.72 36.97
C GLU A 49 -6.95 12.25 35.61
N GLN A 50 -6.24 11.89 34.55
CA GLN A 50 -6.60 12.27 33.18
C GLN A 50 -6.47 11.08 32.24
N PRO A 51 -7.36 10.95 31.24
CA PRO A 51 -7.26 9.91 30.23
C PRO A 51 -6.09 10.23 29.27
N ILE A 52 -5.08 9.39 29.23
CA ILE A 52 -3.91 9.53 28.35
C ILE A 52 -3.93 8.54 27.22
N ALA A 53 -3.34 8.92 26.08
CA ALA A 53 -3.14 8.04 24.95
C ALA A 53 -2.08 6.99 25.28
N ARG A 54 -2.37 5.72 24.96
CA ARG A 54 -1.41 4.62 25.05
C ARG A 54 -0.86 4.32 23.66
N PHE A 55 0.41 3.89 23.61
CA PHE A 55 1.07 3.52 22.38
C PHE A 55 1.59 2.09 22.45
N ILE A 56 1.40 1.36 21.37
CA ILE A 56 1.97 0.02 21.19
C ILE A 56 3.21 0.19 20.33
N ARG A 57 4.36 -0.26 20.85
CA ARG A 57 5.59 -0.28 20.07
C ARG A 57 5.65 -1.59 19.28
N VAL A 58 5.73 -1.48 17.97
CA VAL A 58 5.82 -2.62 17.04
C VAL A 58 6.91 -2.35 16.02
N SER A 59 7.48 -3.40 15.46
CA SER A 59 8.43 -3.30 14.34
C SER A 59 7.75 -3.60 13.03
N GLY A 60 8.33 -3.10 11.96
CA GLY A 60 7.85 -3.34 10.61
C GLY A 60 8.85 -2.95 9.55
N SER A 61 8.45 -3.11 8.30
CA SER A 61 9.23 -2.73 7.13
C SER A 61 8.40 -1.87 6.18
N LEU A 62 9.07 -0.89 5.57
CA LEU A 62 8.46 -0.08 4.52
C LEU A 62 8.41 -0.88 3.23
N MET A 63 7.27 -0.80 2.57
CA MET A 63 7.00 -1.44 1.28
C MET A 63 6.54 -0.39 0.28
N ALA A 64 6.77 -0.68 -0.99
CA ALA A 64 6.17 0.13 -2.06
C ALA A 64 4.64 0.11 -1.96
N GLU A 65 3.98 1.19 -2.36
CA GLU A 65 2.52 1.19 -2.52
C GLU A 65 2.08 0.20 -3.58
N GLU A 66 2.79 0.21 -4.71
CA GLU A 66 2.64 -0.75 -5.80
C GLU A 66 4.01 -1.08 -6.39
N GLN A 67 4.18 -2.32 -6.82
CA GLN A 67 5.36 -2.81 -7.51
C GLN A 67 4.91 -3.75 -8.61
N ALA A 68 5.34 -3.52 -9.84
CA ALA A 68 5.03 -4.36 -10.98
C ALA A 68 6.27 -4.71 -11.78
N ASP A 69 6.41 -5.99 -12.06
CA ASP A 69 7.31 -6.50 -13.08
C ASP A 69 6.62 -6.38 -14.43
N VAL A 70 7.02 -5.39 -15.22
CA VAL A 70 6.46 -5.17 -16.56
C VAL A 70 7.14 -6.13 -17.53
N ALA A 71 6.34 -6.94 -18.23
CA ALA A 71 6.82 -7.95 -19.17
C ALA A 71 6.40 -7.63 -20.61
N ALA A 72 7.11 -8.21 -21.60
CA ALA A 72 6.73 -8.13 -23.00
C ALA A 72 5.43 -8.89 -23.26
N GLU A 73 4.46 -8.27 -23.93
CA GLU A 73 3.22 -8.94 -24.37
C GLU A 73 3.38 -9.69 -25.71
N ILE A 74 4.39 -9.29 -26.48
CA ILE A 74 4.77 -9.93 -27.75
C ILE A 74 6.26 -10.22 -27.78
N ALA A 75 6.69 -11.09 -28.71
CA ALA A 75 8.11 -11.31 -28.98
C ALA A 75 8.62 -10.27 -29.98
N GLY A 76 9.90 -9.90 -29.90
CA GLY A 76 10.52 -8.98 -30.83
C GLY A 76 11.87 -8.47 -30.37
N ARG A 77 12.57 -7.75 -31.26
CA ARG A 77 13.84 -7.09 -30.96
C ARG A 77 13.60 -5.71 -30.40
N ILE A 78 14.34 -5.34 -29.35
CA ILE A 78 14.29 -4.01 -28.75
C ILE A 78 15.01 -2.99 -29.65
N VAL A 79 14.29 -1.92 -30.01
CA VAL A 79 14.83 -0.82 -30.82
C VAL A 79 15.04 0.46 -30.02
N ALA A 80 14.33 0.64 -28.91
CA ALA A 80 14.51 1.81 -28.06
C ALA A 80 14.20 1.49 -26.58
N THR A 81 14.96 2.14 -25.68
CA THR A 81 14.77 2.11 -24.22
C THR A 81 14.83 3.55 -23.70
N PRO A 82 13.73 4.33 -23.80
CA PRO A 82 13.74 5.76 -23.45
C PRO A 82 13.89 6.03 -21.95
N VAL A 83 13.85 4.99 -21.11
CA VAL A 83 13.92 5.11 -19.65
C VAL A 83 15.12 4.36 -19.08
N GLU A 84 15.71 4.92 -18.01
CA GLU A 84 16.77 4.32 -17.22
C GLU A 84 16.31 4.04 -15.78
N ARG A 85 17.13 3.31 -15.03
CA ARG A 85 16.90 3.10 -13.58
C ARG A 85 16.83 4.45 -12.85
N GLY A 86 15.85 4.60 -11.98
CA GLY A 86 15.60 5.86 -11.26
C GLY A 86 14.76 6.87 -12.02
N THR A 87 14.44 6.65 -13.31
CA THR A 87 13.59 7.54 -14.09
C THR A 87 12.16 7.52 -13.54
N ARG A 88 11.57 8.70 -13.32
CA ARG A 88 10.15 8.84 -13.00
C ARG A 88 9.33 8.71 -14.26
N VAL A 89 8.29 7.88 -14.21
CA VAL A 89 7.40 7.61 -15.34
C VAL A 89 5.95 7.83 -14.93
N ALA A 90 5.18 8.41 -15.83
CA ALA A 90 3.72 8.50 -15.69
C ALA A 90 3.07 7.20 -16.17
N GLN A 91 1.85 6.92 -15.72
CA GLN A 91 1.04 5.83 -16.26
C GLN A 91 0.92 5.95 -17.78
N GLY A 92 1.13 4.84 -18.51
CA GLY A 92 1.11 4.79 -19.97
C GLY A 92 2.39 5.28 -20.65
N ALA A 93 3.38 5.81 -19.91
CA ALA A 93 4.68 6.21 -20.47
C ALA A 93 5.40 5.00 -21.09
N GLU A 94 6.08 5.23 -22.19
CA GLU A 94 6.86 4.22 -22.90
C GLU A 94 8.10 3.83 -22.07
N LEU A 95 8.24 2.53 -21.80
CA LEU A 95 9.39 1.97 -21.10
C LEU A 95 10.39 1.39 -22.11
N VAL A 96 9.90 0.64 -23.08
CA VAL A 96 10.68 -0.03 -24.11
C VAL A 96 9.85 -0.11 -25.39
N ARG A 97 10.52 0.01 -26.53
CA ARG A 97 9.92 -0.19 -27.87
C ARG A 97 10.56 -1.39 -28.54
N LEU A 98 9.71 -2.30 -28.99
CA LEU A 98 10.07 -3.41 -29.85
C LEU A 98 10.01 -2.97 -31.32
N SER A 99 10.69 -3.71 -32.21
CA SER A 99 10.61 -3.50 -33.63
C SER A 99 9.16 -3.66 -34.13
N PRO A 100 8.57 -2.63 -34.73
CA PRO A 100 7.19 -2.70 -35.19
C PRO A 100 7.02 -3.38 -36.55
N VAL A 101 8.12 -3.76 -37.23
CA VAL A 101 8.10 -4.18 -38.65
C VAL A 101 7.17 -5.38 -38.88
N GLU A 102 7.32 -6.43 -38.09
CA GLU A 102 6.51 -7.65 -38.24
C GLU A 102 5.05 -7.42 -37.87
N THR A 103 4.79 -6.69 -36.77
CA THR A 103 3.43 -6.41 -36.32
C THR A 103 2.69 -5.44 -37.21
N ALA A 104 3.38 -4.45 -37.78
CA ALA A 104 2.81 -3.53 -38.78
C ALA A 104 2.46 -4.26 -40.05
N ALA A 105 3.35 -5.10 -40.58
CA ALA A 105 3.08 -5.89 -41.76
C ALA A 105 1.88 -6.85 -41.59
N SER A 106 1.80 -7.50 -40.41
CA SER A 106 0.65 -8.38 -40.10
C SER A 106 -0.67 -7.60 -39.98
N LEU A 107 -0.61 -6.38 -39.41
CA LEU A 107 -1.80 -5.51 -39.39
C LEU A 107 -2.24 -5.10 -40.78
N ASP A 108 -1.30 -4.69 -41.64
CA ASP A 108 -1.60 -4.27 -43.01
C ASP A 108 -2.20 -5.43 -43.81
N GLU A 109 -1.67 -6.65 -43.67
CA GLU A 109 -2.23 -7.87 -44.27
C GLU A 109 -3.67 -8.12 -43.80
N ALA A 110 -3.92 -8.07 -42.50
CA ALA A 110 -5.24 -8.29 -41.93
C ALA A 110 -6.25 -7.23 -42.41
N VAL A 111 -5.85 -5.96 -42.50
CA VAL A 111 -6.66 -4.86 -43.00
C VAL A 111 -6.99 -5.07 -44.50
N ALA A 112 -5.99 -5.40 -45.30
CA ALA A 112 -6.20 -5.65 -46.74
C ALA A 112 -7.17 -6.82 -47.01
N ASN A 113 -7.04 -7.92 -46.23
CA ASN A 113 -7.95 -9.05 -46.30
C ASN A 113 -9.39 -8.67 -45.93
N ALA A 114 -9.60 -7.94 -44.87
CA ALA A 114 -10.91 -7.46 -44.45
C ALA A 114 -11.52 -6.54 -45.55
N ALA A 115 -10.74 -5.61 -46.08
CA ALA A 115 -11.16 -4.69 -47.13
C ALA A 115 -11.56 -5.43 -48.45
N GLN A 116 -10.83 -6.49 -48.80
CA GLN A 116 -11.15 -7.31 -49.97
C GLN A 116 -12.53 -7.97 -49.84
N ILE A 117 -12.88 -8.52 -48.68
CA ILE A 117 -14.18 -9.15 -48.45
C ILE A 117 -15.26 -8.07 -48.38
N GLU A 118 -14.98 -6.95 -47.72
CA GLU A 118 -15.93 -5.83 -47.62
C GLU A 118 -16.35 -5.26 -48.96
N ALA A 119 -15.39 -5.11 -49.87
CA ALA A 119 -15.65 -4.60 -51.25
C ALA A 119 -16.66 -5.44 -52.05
N ARG A 120 -16.77 -6.75 -51.74
CA ARG A 120 -17.73 -7.65 -52.42
C ARG A 120 -19.15 -7.55 -51.86
N LEU A 121 -19.29 -7.07 -50.63
CA LEU A 121 -20.58 -7.10 -49.90
C LEU A 121 -21.45 -5.86 -50.15
N ALA A 122 -20.92 -4.82 -50.82
CA ALA A 122 -21.60 -3.55 -51.06
C ALA A 122 -22.31 -3.00 -49.82
N LEU A 123 -21.57 -2.90 -48.72
CA LEU A 123 -22.10 -2.40 -47.41
C LEU A 123 -22.65 -0.99 -47.57
N GLY A 124 -23.68 -0.66 -46.79
CA GLY A 124 -24.21 0.70 -46.71
C GLY A 124 -23.15 1.69 -46.21
N ALA A 125 -23.36 2.99 -46.44
CA ALA A 125 -22.46 4.06 -45.99
C ALA A 125 -22.26 4.07 -44.46
N ASP A 126 -23.19 3.52 -43.72
CA ASP A 126 -23.16 3.32 -42.26
C ASP A 126 -22.53 1.97 -41.83
N GLY A 127 -22.03 1.18 -42.78
CA GLY A 127 -21.45 -0.13 -42.55
C GLY A 127 -22.46 -1.25 -42.29
N THR A 128 -23.76 -0.99 -42.49
CA THR A 128 -24.81 -1.99 -42.32
C THR A 128 -24.80 -2.99 -43.50
N PHE A 129 -25.01 -4.27 -43.16
CA PHE A 129 -25.15 -5.34 -44.15
C PHE A 129 -26.61 -5.56 -44.50
N ASP A 130 -26.92 -5.40 -45.76
CA ASP A 130 -28.21 -5.76 -46.34
C ASP A 130 -27.99 -6.80 -47.46
N VAL A 131 -28.38 -8.04 -47.17
CA VAL A 131 -28.20 -9.15 -48.09
C VAL A 131 -28.83 -8.88 -49.47
N THR A 132 -29.91 -8.09 -49.54
CA THR A 132 -30.64 -7.82 -50.77
C THR A 132 -29.92 -6.82 -51.68
N LYS A 133 -28.97 -6.05 -51.15
CA LYS A 133 -28.17 -5.08 -51.91
C LYS A 133 -26.86 -5.67 -52.45
N VAL A 134 -26.51 -6.90 -52.05
CA VAL A 134 -25.36 -7.60 -52.64
C VAL A 134 -25.58 -7.85 -54.10
N PRO A 135 -24.64 -7.48 -54.99
CA PRO A 135 -24.87 -7.54 -56.47
C PRO A 135 -25.31 -8.90 -56.96
N GLU A 136 -24.72 -9.97 -56.49
CA GLU A 136 -25.07 -11.35 -56.88
C GLU A 136 -26.49 -11.71 -56.43
N VAL A 137 -26.94 -11.27 -55.25
CA VAL A 137 -28.30 -11.50 -54.76
C VAL A 137 -29.30 -10.67 -55.53
N ALA A 138 -28.96 -9.42 -55.84
CA ALA A 138 -29.82 -8.54 -56.64
C ALA A 138 -30.01 -9.10 -58.04
N ASN A 139 -28.96 -9.63 -58.68
CA ASN A 139 -29.04 -10.28 -60.00
C ASN A 139 -29.92 -11.55 -59.99
N ALA A 140 -29.71 -12.42 -58.98
CA ALA A 140 -30.52 -13.63 -58.81
C ALA A 140 -32.00 -13.29 -58.55
N LYS A 141 -32.29 -12.24 -57.78
CA LYS A 141 -33.65 -11.74 -57.55
C LYS A 141 -34.29 -11.23 -58.82
N ALA A 142 -33.55 -10.50 -59.65
CA ALA A 142 -34.05 -10.02 -60.92
C ALA A 142 -34.42 -11.19 -61.84
N GLY A 143 -33.61 -12.26 -61.88
CA GLY A 143 -33.90 -13.50 -62.61
C GLY A 143 -35.16 -14.20 -62.10
N LEU A 144 -35.37 -14.28 -60.83
CA LEU A 144 -36.57 -14.83 -60.18
C LEU A 144 -37.85 -14.04 -60.62
N VAL A 145 -37.76 -12.69 -60.52
CA VAL A 145 -38.86 -11.80 -60.86
C VAL A 145 -39.24 -11.99 -62.34
N LEU A 146 -38.26 -12.11 -63.25
CA LEU A 146 -38.49 -12.38 -64.65
C LEU A 146 -39.17 -13.75 -64.87
N ALA A 147 -38.63 -14.81 -64.28
CA ALA A 147 -39.20 -16.16 -64.41
C ALA A 147 -40.65 -16.22 -63.87
N GLN A 148 -40.94 -15.54 -62.78
CA GLN A 148 -42.28 -15.46 -62.18
C GLN A 148 -43.26 -14.73 -63.13
N ALA A 149 -42.87 -13.60 -63.71
CA ALA A 149 -43.67 -12.83 -64.61
C ALA A 149 -44.01 -13.64 -65.91
N GLU A 150 -43.02 -14.43 -66.38
CA GLU A 150 -43.24 -15.33 -67.52
C GLU A 150 -44.20 -16.48 -67.20
N PHE A 151 -44.06 -17.08 -66.01
CA PHE A 151 -44.96 -18.14 -65.54
C PHE A 151 -46.40 -17.64 -65.41
N ASP A 152 -46.61 -16.49 -64.76
CA ASP A 152 -47.91 -15.87 -64.51
C ASP A 152 -48.64 -15.63 -65.90
N ARG A 153 -47.86 -15.19 -66.90
CA ARG A 153 -48.37 -15.01 -68.24
C ARG A 153 -48.81 -16.34 -68.88
N ILE A 154 -47.99 -17.39 -68.78
CA ILE A 154 -48.29 -18.73 -69.27
C ILE A 154 -49.47 -19.36 -68.54
N ALA A 155 -49.58 -19.16 -67.24
CA ALA A 155 -50.69 -19.63 -66.42
C ALA A 155 -52.05 -19.05 -66.99
N THR A 156 -52.06 -17.74 -67.27
CA THR A 156 -53.25 -17.06 -67.88
C THR A 156 -53.58 -17.61 -69.24
N LEU A 157 -52.59 -17.91 -70.10
CA LEU A 157 -52.81 -18.48 -71.45
C LEU A 157 -53.24 -19.95 -71.41
N LEU A 158 -52.84 -20.71 -70.38
CA LEU A 158 -53.32 -22.09 -70.20
C LEU A 158 -54.81 -22.11 -69.86
N ASP A 159 -55.30 -21.21 -69.01
CA ASP A 159 -56.72 -21.05 -68.67
C ASP A 159 -57.53 -20.73 -69.91
N GLN A 160 -56.96 -19.98 -70.85
CA GLN A 160 -57.53 -19.68 -72.12
C GLN A 160 -57.39 -20.82 -73.18
N ARG A 161 -56.73 -21.95 -72.84
CA ARG A 161 -56.43 -23.10 -73.67
C ARG A 161 -55.55 -22.76 -74.91
N VAL A 162 -54.70 -21.76 -74.84
CA VAL A 162 -53.80 -21.31 -75.91
C VAL A 162 -52.45 -22.04 -75.87
N VAL A 163 -52.00 -22.47 -74.72
CA VAL A 163 -50.70 -23.17 -74.52
C VAL A 163 -50.90 -24.58 -73.98
N SER A 164 -49.86 -25.43 -74.11
CA SER A 164 -49.87 -26.82 -73.59
C SER A 164 -49.59 -26.93 -72.15
N GLN A 165 -50.05 -28.01 -71.47
CA GLN A 165 -49.68 -28.33 -70.09
C GLN A 165 -48.18 -28.51 -69.96
N SER A 166 -47.48 -29.07 -70.91
CA SER A 166 -46.02 -29.24 -70.91
C SER A 166 -45.30 -27.91 -70.85
N GLU A 167 -45.75 -26.86 -71.48
CA GLU A 167 -45.15 -25.52 -71.43
C GLU A 167 -45.38 -24.86 -70.10
N TYR A 168 -46.53 -25.00 -69.48
CA TYR A 168 -46.82 -24.56 -68.14
C TYR A 168 -45.91 -25.26 -67.17
N ASP A 169 -45.76 -26.59 -67.17
CA ASP A 169 -44.88 -27.34 -66.25
C ASP A 169 -43.42 -26.94 -66.44
N GLN A 170 -42.97 -26.67 -67.66
CA GLN A 170 -41.64 -26.15 -67.95
C GLN A 170 -41.39 -24.79 -67.29
N ARG A 171 -42.32 -23.83 -67.39
CA ARG A 171 -42.20 -22.52 -66.79
C ARG A 171 -42.24 -22.59 -65.26
N ARG A 172 -43.10 -23.45 -64.71
CA ARG A 172 -43.13 -23.72 -63.27
C ARG A 172 -41.79 -24.22 -62.78
N THR A 173 -41.16 -25.18 -63.47
CA THR A 173 -39.81 -25.68 -63.06
C THR A 173 -38.76 -24.58 -63.18
N GLN A 174 -38.90 -23.67 -64.16
CA GLN A 174 -37.97 -22.53 -64.31
C GLN A 174 -38.06 -21.52 -63.13
N VAL A 175 -39.28 -21.24 -62.64
CA VAL A 175 -39.47 -20.42 -61.42
C VAL A 175 -38.81 -21.08 -60.19
N GLU A 176 -39.04 -22.38 -60.01
CA GLU A 176 -38.45 -23.14 -58.94
C GLU A 176 -36.90 -23.07 -58.96
N ALA A 177 -36.31 -23.28 -60.14
CA ALA A 177 -34.87 -23.18 -60.33
C ALA A 177 -34.35 -21.77 -60.04
N ALA A 178 -35.04 -20.71 -60.48
CA ALA A 178 -34.70 -19.33 -60.25
C ALA A 178 -34.82 -18.99 -58.75
N HIS A 179 -35.82 -19.54 -58.05
CA HIS A 179 -36.00 -19.40 -56.64
C HIS A 179 -34.81 -20.03 -55.82
N GLN A 180 -34.47 -21.28 -56.23
CA GLN A 180 -33.28 -21.95 -55.55
C GLN A 180 -31.98 -21.18 -55.81
N GLN A 181 -31.82 -20.59 -57.01
CA GLN A 181 -30.65 -19.74 -57.29
C GLN A 181 -30.62 -18.49 -56.43
N TYR A 182 -31.77 -17.82 -56.20
CA TYR A 182 -31.88 -16.66 -55.33
C TYR A 182 -31.53 -17.01 -53.86
N GLU A 183 -32.11 -18.10 -53.33
CA GLU A 183 -31.80 -18.55 -51.96
C GLU A 183 -30.33 -18.96 -51.80
N SER A 184 -29.73 -19.62 -52.79
CA SER A 184 -28.32 -19.95 -52.84
C SER A 184 -27.44 -18.69 -52.80
N ALA A 185 -27.77 -17.66 -53.57
CA ALA A 185 -27.06 -16.38 -53.56
C ALA A 185 -27.14 -15.66 -52.21
N LYS A 186 -28.32 -15.67 -51.57
CA LYS A 186 -28.50 -15.12 -50.20
C LYS A 186 -27.63 -15.83 -49.18
N ASN A 187 -27.64 -17.18 -49.20
CA ASN A 187 -26.81 -17.97 -48.28
C ASN A 187 -25.32 -17.70 -48.50
N ALA A 188 -24.85 -17.60 -49.75
CA ALA A 188 -23.47 -17.26 -50.06
C ALA A 188 -23.09 -15.87 -49.56
N ALA A 189 -23.96 -14.86 -49.76
CA ALA A 189 -23.74 -13.51 -49.27
C ALA A 189 -23.68 -13.46 -47.74
N GLN A 190 -24.56 -14.22 -47.06
CA GLN A 190 -24.53 -14.34 -45.57
C GLN A 190 -23.24 -15.00 -45.09
N GLN A 191 -22.75 -16.05 -45.76
CA GLN A 191 -21.47 -16.67 -45.43
C GLN A 191 -20.28 -15.70 -45.60
N GLN A 192 -20.29 -14.90 -46.70
CA GLN A 192 -19.26 -13.87 -46.91
C GLN A 192 -19.30 -12.80 -45.80
N TYR A 193 -20.49 -12.42 -45.34
CA TYR A 193 -20.61 -11.48 -44.23
C TYR A 193 -20.03 -12.06 -42.94
N GLN A 194 -20.27 -13.33 -42.61
CA GLN A 194 -19.64 -13.98 -41.47
C GLN A 194 -18.09 -14.03 -41.61
N ALA A 195 -17.60 -14.26 -42.82
CA ALA A 195 -16.17 -14.21 -43.13
C ALA A 195 -15.59 -12.80 -42.91
N LEU A 196 -16.34 -11.74 -43.25
CA LEU A 196 -15.95 -10.35 -42.96
C LEU A 196 -15.84 -10.09 -41.46
N LEU A 197 -16.80 -10.54 -40.66
CA LEU A 197 -16.76 -10.39 -39.21
C LEU A 197 -15.54 -11.09 -38.66
N ALA A 198 -15.21 -12.29 -39.11
CA ALA A 198 -14.00 -13.00 -38.72
C ALA A 198 -12.71 -12.25 -39.14
N ALA A 199 -12.69 -11.67 -40.35
CA ALA A 199 -11.54 -10.87 -40.79
C ALA A 199 -11.38 -9.58 -39.97
N ARG A 200 -12.46 -8.88 -39.63
CA ARG A 200 -12.43 -7.71 -38.75
C ARG A 200 -11.93 -8.05 -37.33
N ALA A 201 -12.29 -9.23 -36.82
CA ALA A 201 -11.72 -9.72 -35.54
C ALA A 201 -10.20 -9.93 -35.64
N ARG A 202 -9.68 -10.44 -36.75
CA ARG A 202 -8.23 -10.57 -37.00
C ARG A 202 -7.54 -9.20 -37.04
N VAL A 203 -8.16 -8.20 -37.69
CA VAL A 203 -7.65 -6.81 -37.68
C VAL A 203 -7.52 -6.30 -36.24
N THR A 204 -8.50 -6.56 -35.39
CA THR A 204 -8.47 -6.14 -34.00
C THR A 204 -7.30 -6.79 -33.22
N LEU A 205 -7.07 -8.09 -33.41
CA LEU A 205 -5.95 -8.81 -32.81
C LEU A 205 -4.59 -8.30 -33.33
N ALA A 206 -4.44 -8.09 -34.62
CA ALA A 206 -3.22 -7.55 -35.22
C ALA A 206 -2.94 -6.12 -34.74
N ARG A 207 -3.99 -5.29 -34.61
CA ARG A 207 -3.88 -3.93 -34.06
C ARG A 207 -3.42 -3.95 -32.60
N LYS A 208 -3.98 -4.86 -31.78
CA LYS A 208 -3.48 -5.03 -30.40
C LYS A 208 -2.00 -5.43 -30.39
N ALA A 209 -1.60 -6.42 -31.20
CA ALA A 209 -0.19 -6.84 -31.27
C ALA A 209 0.74 -5.69 -31.70
N ALA A 210 0.31 -4.84 -32.64
CA ALA A 210 1.07 -3.65 -33.03
C ALA A 210 1.16 -2.61 -31.91
N ALA A 211 0.11 -2.44 -31.12
CA ALA A 211 0.13 -1.56 -29.94
C ALA A 211 1.03 -2.10 -28.82
N ASP A 212 1.07 -3.43 -28.63
CA ASP A 212 1.89 -4.12 -27.65
C ASP A 212 3.41 -4.10 -27.98
N ALA A 213 3.78 -3.66 -29.19
CA ALA A 213 5.16 -3.38 -29.54
C ALA A 213 5.76 -2.23 -28.72
N VAL A 214 4.92 -1.40 -28.09
CA VAL A 214 5.34 -0.36 -27.13
C VAL A 214 4.96 -0.79 -25.72
N VAL A 215 5.95 -1.20 -24.94
CA VAL A 215 5.75 -1.60 -23.55
C VAL A 215 5.64 -0.36 -22.69
N ARG A 216 4.55 -0.25 -21.91
CA ARG A 216 4.18 0.96 -21.15
C ARG A 216 4.13 0.72 -19.66
N ALA A 217 4.33 1.80 -18.88
CA ALA A 217 4.20 1.78 -17.44
C ALA A 217 2.72 1.55 -17.02
N PRO A 218 2.42 0.59 -16.15
CA PRO A 218 1.05 0.29 -15.72
C PRO A 218 0.49 1.37 -14.78
N PHE A 219 1.34 2.07 -14.05
CA PHE A 219 1.01 3.16 -13.14
C PHE A 219 2.15 4.17 -13.05
N THR A 220 1.87 5.35 -12.51
CA THR A 220 2.89 6.38 -12.24
C THR A 220 3.82 5.95 -11.12
N GLY A 221 5.13 5.94 -11.37
CA GLY A 221 6.13 5.44 -10.43
C GLY A 221 7.56 5.78 -10.84
N ILE A 222 8.49 4.99 -10.34
CA ILE A 222 9.92 5.08 -10.65
C ILE A 222 10.36 3.73 -11.21
N VAL A 223 11.19 3.74 -12.25
CA VAL A 223 11.82 2.53 -12.78
C VAL A 223 12.85 2.04 -11.77
N GLY A 224 12.55 0.94 -11.09
CA GLY A 224 13.45 0.30 -10.13
C GLY A 224 14.61 -0.39 -10.83
N GLN A 225 14.27 -1.25 -11.81
CA GLN A 225 15.24 -1.98 -12.61
C GLN A 225 14.83 -2.01 -14.08
N ARG A 226 15.81 -2.03 -14.97
CA ARG A 226 15.66 -2.34 -16.39
C ARG A 226 16.51 -3.59 -16.67
N MET A 227 15.86 -4.63 -17.21
CA MET A 227 16.45 -5.97 -17.37
C MET A 227 16.88 -6.27 -18.80
N VAL A 228 16.68 -5.32 -19.71
CA VAL A 228 16.89 -5.48 -21.14
C VAL A 228 17.62 -4.28 -21.74
N SER A 229 18.28 -4.47 -22.90
CA SER A 229 19.04 -3.46 -23.61
C SER A 229 18.62 -3.35 -25.07
N ILE A 230 18.96 -2.24 -25.73
CA ILE A 230 18.74 -2.07 -27.16
C ILE A 230 19.48 -3.18 -27.91
N GLY A 231 18.78 -3.83 -28.84
CA GLY A 231 19.32 -4.95 -29.62
C GLY A 231 18.95 -6.33 -29.08
N ASP A 232 18.55 -6.43 -27.80
CA ASP A 232 18.09 -7.70 -27.21
C ASP A 232 16.83 -8.21 -27.93
N TYR A 233 16.69 -9.53 -27.97
CA TYR A 233 15.47 -10.18 -28.42
C TYR A 233 14.69 -10.70 -27.20
N VAL A 234 13.44 -10.26 -27.07
CA VAL A 234 12.57 -10.66 -25.97
C VAL A 234 11.46 -11.59 -26.46
N THR A 235 11.02 -12.47 -25.57
CA THR A 235 9.88 -13.36 -25.78
C THR A 235 8.69 -12.91 -24.96
N LYS A 236 7.48 -13.32 -25.35
CA LYS A 236 6.28 -13.03 -24.58
C LYS A 236 6.41 -13.52 -23.13
N GLY A 237 6.09 -12.65 -22.16
CA GLY A 237 6.19 -12.91 -20.74
C GLY A 237 7.57 -12.63 -20.12
N MET A 238 8.59 -12.29 -20.94
CA MET A 238 9.92 -11.92 -20.43
C MET A 238 9.84 -10.57 -19.71
N LYS A 239 10.39 -10.48 -18.50
CA LYS A 239 10.45 -9.25 -17.72
C LYS A 239 11.36 -8.22 -18.40
N ILE A 240 10.86 -7.02 -18.55
CA ILE A 240 11.54 -5.89 -19.21
C ILE A 240 12.04 -4.87 -18.19
N ALA A 241 11.15 -4.45 -17.30
CA ALA A 241 11.44 -3.45 -16.29
C ALA A 241 10.59 -3.67 -15.05
N GLU A 242 11.09 -3.18 -13.93
CA GLU A 242 10.35 -3.08 -12.69
C GLU A 242 9.94 -1.63 -12.48
N VAL A 243 8.65 -1.39 -12.23
CA VAL A 243 8.11 -0.07 -11.88
C VAL A 243 7.59 -0.11 -10.45
N VAL A 244 8.03 0.87 -9.64
CA VAL A 244 7.73 0.93 -8.20
C VAL A 244 7.09 2.28 -7.86
N ARG A 245 5.95 2.25 -7.17
CA ARG A 245 5.32 3.45 -6.61
C ARG A 245 5.76 3.60 -5.15
N ILE A 246 6.50 4.68 -4.88
CA ILE A 246 7.03 4.98 -3.55
C ILE A 246 6.34 6.16 -2.87
N THR A 247 5.31 6.71 -3.47
CA THR A 247 4.53 7.84 -2.95
C THR A 247 3.04 7.54 -3.10
N PRO A 248 2.31 7.31 -1.99
CA PRO A 248 2.83 7.08 -0.63
C PRO A 248 3.58 5.75 -0.49
N LEU A 249 4.16 5.48 0.68
CA LEU A 249 4.66 4.16 1.05
C LEU A 249 3.67 3.44 1.96
N ARG A 250 3.74 2.12 1.99
CA ARG A 250 3.09 1.29 3.00
C ARG A 250 4.14 0.85 4.02
N VAL A 251 3.76 0.78 5.28
CA VAL A 251 4.53 0.10 6.30
C VAL A 251 3.76 -1.12 6.79
N GLN A 252 4.36 -2.27 6.68
CA GLN A 252 3.81 -3.51 7.19
C GLN A 252 4.33 -3.71 8.61
N LEU A 253 3.42 -3.66 9.58
CA LEU A 253 3.69 -3.78 11.00
C LEU A 253 3.28 -5.15 11.50
N THR A 254 4.08 -5.69 12.41
CA THR A 254 3.82 -6.97 13.08
C THR A 254 3.34 -6.71 14.49
N VAL A 255 2.04 -6.86 14.73
CA VAL A 255 1.39 -6.59 16.03
C VAL A 255 1.21 -7.90 16.78
N PRO A 256 1.81 -8.07 17.98
CA PRO A 256 1.61 -9.27 18.82
C PRO A 256 0.15 -9.50 19.17
N GLU A 257 -0.26 -10.76 19.33
CA GLU A 257 -1.64 -11.20 19.59
C GLU A 257 -2.30 -10.47 20.76
N GLN A 258 -1.55 -10.20 21.84
CA GLN A 258 -2.04 -9.50 23.03
C GLN A 258 -2.56 -8.08 22.75
N PHE A 259 -2.19 -7.47 21.63
CA PHE A 259 -2.58 -6.10 21.25
C PHE A 259 -3.61 -6.04 20.12
N VAL A 260 -4.10 -7.18 19.65
CA VAL A 260 -5.02 -7.25 18.49
C VAL A 260 -6.27 -6.41 18.71
N ALA A 261 -6.86 -6.47 19.91
CA ALA A 261 -8.07 -5.70 20.24
C ALA A 261 -7.85 -4.18 20.31
N ALA A 262 -6.61 -3.74 20.47
CA ALA A 262 -6.26 -2.33 20.61
C ALA A 262 -5.87 -1.63 19.32
N VAL A 263 -5.79 -2.38 18.18
CA VAL A 263 -5.40 -1.85 16.88
C VAL A 263 -6.55 -1.90 15.89
N GLY A 264 -6.84 -0.77 15.26
CA GLY A 264 -7.91 -0.61 14.29
C GLY A 264 -7.55 0.31 13.13
N VAL A 265 -8.37 0.25 12.07
CA VAL A 265 -8.21 1.11 10.89
C VAL A 265 -8.42 2.58 11.28
N GLY A 266 -7.61 3.47 10.70
CA GLY A 266 -7.67 4.92 10.91
C GLY A 266 -6.81 5.42 12.07
N GLN A 267 -6.24 4.56 12.91
CA GLN A 267 -5.38 4.96 14.02
C GLN A 267 -4.10 5.63 13.51
N PRO A 268 -3.65 6.70 14.19
CA PRO A 268 -2.38 7.35 13.87
C PRO A 268 -1.21 6.46 14.29
N VAL A 269 -0.17 6.47 13.46
CA VAL A 269 1.07 5.74 13.67
C VAL A 269 2.23 6.71 13.56
N ALA A 270 3.09 6.74 14.57
CA ALA A 270 4.36 7.45 14.53
C ALA A 270 5.49 6.45 14.23
N LEU A 271 6.29 6.73 13.21
CA LEU A 271 7.34 5.85 12.72
C LEU A 271 8.71 6.48 12.95
N ALA A 272 9.58 5.74 13.59
CA ALA A 272 11.00 6.01 13.67
C ALA A 272 11.72 5.05 12.71
N VAL A 273 12.52 5.60 11.80
CA VAL A 273 13.30 4.84 10.83
C VAL A 273 14.77 5.01 11.18
N ASP A 274 15.53 3.93 11.25
CA ASP A 274 16.92 3.95 11.71
C ASP A 274 17.82 4.84 10.83
N ALA A 275 17.50 4.98 9.56
CA ALA A 275 18.17 5.88 8.64
C ALA A 275 17.99 7.38 8.99
N PHE A 276 16.97 7.74 9.79
CA PHE A 276 16.62 9.11 10.16
C PHE A 276 16.33 9.20 11.66
N PRO A 277 17.33 9.02 12.55
CA PRO A 277 17.11 8.81 13.98
C PRO A 277 16.49 10.00 14.72
N GLN A 278 16.61 11.22 14.15
CA GLN A 278 16.05 12.44 14.74
C GLN A 278 14.71 12.88 14.14
N ARG A 279 14.14 12.06 13.25
CA ARG A 279 12.88 12.39 12.55
C ARG A 279 11.83 11.32 12.80
N THR A 280 10.64 11.78 13.09
CA THR A 280 9.46 10.93 13.21
C THR A 280 8.57 11.16 11.99
N PHE A 281 8.18 10.10 11.32
CA PHE A 281 7.24 10.12 10.22
C PHE A 281 5.87 9.72 10.74
N THR A 282 4.83 10.38 10.27
CA THR A 282 3.45 10.09 10.68
C THR A 282 2.71 9.36 9.58
N GLY A 283 1.92 8.38 9.96
CA GLY A 283 1.05 7.63 9.05
C GLY A 283 -0.28 7.30 9.70
N LYS A 284 -1.10 6.56 8.98
CA LYS A 284 -2.39 6.05 9.47
C LYS A 284 -2.56 4.59 9.09
N VAL A 285 -3.10 3.80 10.02
CA VAL A 285 -3.48 2.41 9.75
C VAL A 285 -4.56 2.39 8.67
N ARG A 286 -4.31 1.68 7.57
CA ARG A 286 -5.21 1.50 6.45
C ARG A 286 -5.85 0.12 6.43
N TYR A 287 -5.10 -0.89 6.81
CA TYR A 287 -5.53 -2.27 6.76
C TYR A 287 -5.09 -3.04 7.99
N VAL A 288 -5.99 -3.88 8.49
CA VAL A 288 -5.74 -4.83 9.57
C VAL A 288 -6.11 -6.20 9.04
N SER A 289 -5.19 -7.17 9.10
CA SER A 289 -5.43 -8.51 8.61
C SER A 289 -6.60 -9.17 9.35
N PRO A 290 -7.50 -9.90 8.67
CA PRO A 290 -8.58 -10.63 9.34
C PRO A 290 -8.08 -11.89 10.06
N ALA A 291 -6.83 -12.31 9.85
CA ALA A 291 -6.27 -13.52 10.42
C ALA A 291 -4.88 -13.27 11.01
N LEU A 292 -4.59 -13.96 12.10
CA LEU A 292 -3.25 -14.02 12.71
C LEU A 292 -2.35 -14.93 11.90
N ARG A 293 -1.09 -14.55 11.80
CA ARG A 293 -0.03 -15.44 11.31
C ARG A 293 0.35 -16.42 12.41
N ALA A 294 0.00 -17.69 12.23
CA ALA A 294 0.20 -18.73 13.24
C ALA A 294 1.68 -18.97 13.57
N ASP A 295 2.57 -18.79 12.59
CA ASP A 295 4.03 -18.93 12.74
C ASP A 295 4.64 -17.88 13.69
N GLN A 296 4.04 -16.68 13.74
CA GLN A 296 4.56 -15.55 14.51
C GLN A 296 3.65 -15.14 15.68
N ARG A 297 2.46 -15.72 15.80
CA ARG A 297 1.39 -15.30 16.72
C ARG A 297 1.19 -13.78 16.69
N ALA A 298 1.10 -13.25 15.49
CA ALA A 298 1.04 -11.83 15.28
C ALA A 298 0.05 -11.47 14.18
N LEU A 299 -0.51 -10.28 14.28
CA LEU A 299 -1.39 -9.68 13.30
C LEU A 299 -0.59 -8.80 12.34
N THR A 300 -0.82 -8.94 11.06
CA THR A 300 -0.26 -8.02 10.06
C THR A 300 -1.15 -6.78 9.97
N VAL A 301 -0.56 -5.62 10.14
CA VAL A 301 -1.23 -4.32 10.03
C VAL A 301 -0.47 -3.48 9.02
N GLU A 302 -1.19 -2.84 8.08
CA GLU A 302 -0.57 -1.93 7.13
C GLU A 302 -0.98 -0.50 7.43
N ALA A 303 0.00 0.38 7.51
CA ALA A 303 -0.21 1.82 7.61
C ALA A 303 0.36 2.53 6.38
N VAL A 304 -0.26 3.63 6.00
CA VAL A 304 0.17 4.48 4.88
C VAL A 304 0.95 5.66 5.43
N VAL A 305 2.10 5.92 4.81
CA VAL A 305 3.03 6.99 5.19
C VAL A 305 3.28 7.87 3.97
N PRO A 306 3.02 9.18 4.04
CA PRO A 306 3.39 10.12 2.99
C PRO A 306 4.90 10.10 2.73
N ASN A 307 5.30 10.18 1.46
CA ASN A 307 6.72 10.19 1.07
C ASN A 307 6.94 11.10 -0.14
N GLU A 308 6.47 12.34 -0.06
CA GLU A 308 6.50 13.28 -1.19
C GLU A 308 7.94 13.59 -1.64
N ASN A 309 8.87 13.69 -0.68
CA ASN A 309 10.28 13.95 -0.95
C ASN A 309 11.05 12.72 -1.45
N GLY A 310 10.46 11.51 -1.41
CA GLY A 310 11.12 10.25 -1.83
C GLY A 310 12.28 9.82 -0.94
N GLU A 311 12.38 10.33 0.28
CA GLU A 311 13.48 10.03 1.23
C GLU A 311 13.37 8.62 1.78
N LEU A 312 12.16 8.19 2.12
CA LEU A 312 11.88 6.83 2.55
C LEU A 312 11.91 5.89 1.35
N LYS A 313 12.51 4.71 1.55
CA LYS A 313 12.63 3.70 0.49
C LYS A 313 12.02 2.37 0.94
N PRO A 314 11.41 1.62 0.02
CA PRO A 314 11.01 0.24 0.30
C PRO A 314 12.20 -0.58 0.81
N GLY A 315 11.95 -1.49 1.74
CA GLY A 315 12.98 -2.31 2.39
C GLY A 315 13.58 -1.70 3.66
N MET A 316 13.34 -0.43 3.98
CA MET A 316 13.77 0.15 5.25
C MET A 316 12.98 -0.44 6.41
N PHE A 317 13.65 -0.69 7.53
CA PHE A 317 13.01 -1.08 8.79
C PHE A 317 12.56 0.16 9.55
N ALA A 318 11.46 0.01 10.26
CA ALA A 318 10.89 1.06 11.09
C ALA A 318 10.36 0.50 12.41
N THR A 319 10.54 1.26 13.49
CA THR A 319 9.82 1.07 14.74
C THR A 319 8.62 1.98 14.73
N ALA A 320 7.43 1.40 14.93
CA ALA A 320 6.18 2.14 14.93
C ALA A 320 5.59 2.23 16.32
N LEU A 321 5.06 3.39 16.66
CA LEU A 321 4.23 3.64 17.83
C LEU A 321 2.79 3.80 17.31
N VAL A 322 1.98 2.76 17.50
CA VAL A 322 0.55 2.77 17.12
C VAL A 322 -0.23 3.29 18.31
N GLN A 323 -0.97 4.37 18.13
CA GLN A 323 -1.83 4.93 19.17
C GLN A 323 -3.06 4.04 19.35
N GLN A 324 -3.33 3.63 20.59
CA GLN A 324 -4.54 2.86 20.90
C GLN A 324 -5.81 3.73 20.75
N ALA A 325 -6.92 3.10 20.39
CA ALA A 325 -8.20 3.79 20.21
C ALA A 325 -8.71 4.36 21.53
N GLU A 326 -8.53 3.63 22.62
CA GLU A 326 -9.02 4.02 23.93
C GLU A 326 -7.93 4.72 24.74
N LYS A 327 -8.30 5.81 25.38
CA LYS A 327 -7.47 6.48 26.37
C LYS A 327 -7.68 5.81 27.72
N THR A 328 -6.58 5.56 28.43
CA THR A 328 -6.63 4.93 29.76
C THR A 328 -6.47 6.01 30.82
N PRO A 329 -7.29 6.03 31.88
CA PRO A 329 -7.11 6.96 32.98
C PRO A 329 -5.73 6.73 33.63
N ALA A 330 -5.02 7.81 33.94
CA ALA A 330 -3.70 7.79 34.54
C ALA A 330 -3.56 8.93 35.53
N VAL A 331 -2.86 8.66 36.63
CA VAL A 331 -2.55 9.67 37.65
C VAL A 331 -1.32 10.43 37.18
N LEU A 332 -1.44 11.73 36.96
CA LEU A 332 -0.40 12.62 36.49
C LEU A 332 0.05 13.59 37.58
N VAL A 333 1.34 13.78 37.67
CA VAL A 333 1.97 14.82 38.56
C VAL A 333 2.95 15.66 37.73
N PRO A 334 3.21 16.90 38.12
CA PRO A 334 4.30 17.69 37.54
C PRO A 334 5.64 16.95 37.62
N GLY A 335 6.43 16.94 36.54
CA GLY A 335 7.71 16.25 36.52
C GLY A 335 8.69 16.74 37.63
N THR A 336 8.52 17.98 38.10
CA THR A 336 9.28 18.56 39.22
C THR A 336 8.98 17.92 40.59
N ALA A 337 7.84 17.22 40.72
CA ALA A 337 7.45 16.51 41.93
C ALA A 337 8.14 15.15 42.08
N VAL A 338 8.68 14.61 40.98
CA VAL A 338 9.32 13.28 40.99
C VAL A 338 10.80 13.41 41.13
N GLN A 339 11.35 12.80 42.15
CA GLN A 339 12.78 12.70 42.40
C GLN A 339 13.24 11.26 42.12
N THR A 340 14.28 11.10 41.30
CA THR A 340 14.87 9.79 41.02
C THR A 340 16.29 9.75 41.60
N ILE A 341 16.51 8.87 42.57
CA ILE A 341 17.81 8.66 43.23
C ILE A 341 18.16 7.18 43.08
N ALA A 342 19.34 6.89 42.57
CA ALA A 342 19.83 5.51 42.36
C ALA A 342 18.81 4.59 41.65
N GLY A 343 18.09 5.12 40.66
CA GLY A 343 17.09 4.33 39.88
C GLY A 343 15.74 4.18 40.57
N THR A 344 15.54 4.67 41.78
CA THR A 344 14.24 4.63 42.49
C THR A 344 13.56 6.00 42.40
N SER A 345 12.35 6.03 41.87
CA SER A 345 11.51 7.24 41.79
C SER A 345 10.68 7.38 43.05
N ARG A 346 10.64 8.58 43.63
CA ARG A 346 9.87 8.91 44.82
C ARG A 346 9.18 10.27 44.66
N VAL A 347 8.13 10.46 45.42
CA VAL A 347 7.38 11.71 45.56
C VAL A 347 7.17 12.00 47.04
N TYR A 348 7.02 13.27 47.38
CA TYR A 348 6.68 13.71 48.71
C TYR A 348 5.24 14.16 48.78
N VAL A 349 4.40 13.35 49.42
CA VAL A 349 2.98 13.64 49.63
C VAL A 349 2.79 14.60 50.77
N VAL A 350 2.08 15.70 50.57
CA VAL A 350 1.79 16.73 51.58
C VAL A 350 0.64 16.27 52.44
N LYS A 351 0.87 16.11 53.75
CA LYS A 351 -0.13 15.78 54.76
C LYS A 351 -0.13 16.85 55.85
N GLY A 352 -1.00 17.85 55.70
CA GLY A 352 -1.08 18.98 56.64
C GLY A 352 0.23 19.78 56.66
N ASP A 353 0.94 19.79 57.79
CA ASP A 353 2.22 20.49 57.99
C ASP A 353 3.47 19.65 57.73
N ARG A 354 3.30 18.42 57.19
CA ARG A 354 4.41 17.48 56.97
C ARG A 354 4.34 16.84 55.57
N VAL A 355 5.48 16.31 55.16
CA VAL A 355 5.61 15.49 53.96
C VAL A 355 5.85 14.02 54.29
N GLU A 356 5.24 13.13 53.54
CA GLU A 356 5.46 11.68 53.56
C GLU A 356 6.19 11.27 52.27
N GLU A 357 7.39 10.70 52.46
CA GLU A 357 8.11 10.13 51.32
C GLU A 357 7.43 8.85 50.83
N ARG A 358 7.15 8.76 49.53
CA ARG A 358 6.53 7.58 48.95
C ARG A 358 7.26 7.16 47.71
N VAL A 359 7.68 5.89 47.65
CA VAL A 359 8.25 5.28 46.46
C VAL A 359 7.12 5.06 45.44
N VAL A 360 7.38 5.49 44.22
CA VAL A 360 6.41 5.41 43.12
C VAL A 360 7.03 4.77 41.90
N THR A 361 6.16 4.13 41.08
CA THR A 361 6.54 3.67 39.74
C THR A 361 6.08 4.71 38.76
N THR A 362 7.01 5.26 37.98
CA THR A 362 6.70 6.23 36.93
C THR A 362 6.36 5.51 35.62
N GLY A 363 5.39 6.05 34.89
CA GLY A 363 4.98 5.61 33.55
C GLY A 363 5.45 6.58 32.46
N GLN A 364 4.49 6.94 31.58
CA GLN A 364 4.73 7.86 30.47
C GLN A 364 5.03 9.27 30.92
N LYS A 365 5.97 9.93 30.22
CA LYS A 365 6.23 11.36 30.40
C LYS A 365 5.47 12.12 29.31
N LEU A 366 4.59 13.03 29.74
CA LEU A 366 3.77 13.88 28.87
C LEU A 366 4.18 15.34 29.08
N GLU A 367 4.96 15.90 28.18
CA GLU A 367 5.45 17.28 28.26
C GLU A 367 6.05 17.61 29.65
N SER A 368 5.30 18.34 30.48
CA SER A 368 5.69 18.73 31.84
C SER A 368 5.18 17.79 32.95
N LEU A 369 4.30 16.82 32.57
CA LEU A 369 3.69 15.88 33.51
C LEU A 369 4.34 14.50 33.41
N VAL A 370 4.31 13.76 34.51
CA VAL A 370 4.77 12.37 34.57
C VAL A 370 3.66 11.51 35.15
N GLU A 371 3.40 10.41 34.48
CA GLU A 371 2.44 9.40 34.93
C GLU A 371 3.02 8.64 36.13
N ILE A 372 2.19 8.43 37.13
CA ILE A 372 2.48 7.55 38.28
C ILE A 372 1.60 6.30 38.13
N SER A 373 2.25 5.18 37.80
CA SER A 373 1.56 3.90 37.60
C SER A 373 1.17 3.21 38.91
N SER A 374 1.95 3.47 40.00
CA SER A 374 1.64 2.94 41.30
C SER A 374 2.30 3.79 42.39
N GLY A 375 1.72 3.76 43.62
CA GLY A 375 2.24 4.45 44.79
C GLY A 375 1.54 5.79 45.10
N LEU A 376 0.70 6.36 44.23
CA LEU A 376 -0.02 7.61 44.45
C LEU A 376 -1.45 7.51 43.98
N LYS A 377 -2.40 8.16 44.66
CA LYS A 377 -3.82 8.23 44.26
C LYS A 377 -4.15 9.61 43.74
N ALA A 378 -5.16 9.63 42.85
CA ALA A 378 -5.72 10.90 42.37
C ALA A 378 -6.24 11.74 43.53
N GLY A 379 -5.99 13.07 43.48
CA GLY A 379 -6.39 14.02 44.51
C GLY A 379 -5.34 14.22 45.65
N GLU A 380 -4.31 13.36 45.77
CA GLU A 380 -3.25 13.57 46.75
C GLU A 380 -2.38 14.78 46.33
N GLN A 381 -1.97 15.58 47.31
CA GLN A 381 -1.10 16.74 47.09
C GLN A 381 0.35 16.30 47.11
N VAL A 382 1.13 16.66 46.10
CA VAL A 382 2.59 16.37 46.06
C VAL A 382 3.42 17.65 46.04
N ALA A 383 4.55 17.62 46.64
CA ALA A 383 5.53 18.73 46.66
C ALA A 383 6.16 18.90 45.26
N THR A 384 6.15 20.10 44.69
CA THR A 384 6.76 20.40 43.38
C THR A 384 8.01 21.30 43.48
N SER A 385 8.26 21.91 44.61
CA SER A 385 9.44 22.73 44.90
C SER A 385 10.21 22.23 46.12
N GLY A 386 11.50 22.46 46.15
CA GLY A 386 12.37 22.06 47.27
C GLY A 386 12.55 20.53 47.42
N VAL A 387 12.08 19.73 46.47
CA VAL A 387 12.01 18.26 46.55
C VAL A 387 13.35 17.60 46.90
N ALA A 388 14.47 18.16 46.41
CA ALA A 388 15.81 17.62 46.69
C ALA A 388 16.27 17.76 48.15
N GLN A 389 15.59 18.61 48.96
CA GLN A 389 15.94 18.89 50.36
C GLN A 389 14.94 18.26 51.34
N LEU A 390 13.84 17.66 50.81
CA LEU A 390 12.81 17.03 51.62
C LEU A 390 13.29 15.66 52.12
N VAL A 391 12.90 15.35 53.36
CA VAL A 391 13.11 14.06 54.02
C VAL A 391 11.77 13.61 54.60
N ASP A 392 11.57 12.31 54.70
CA ASP A 392 10.33 11.74 55.27
C ASP A 392 10.01 12.33 56.67
N GLY A 393 8.73 12.71 56.85
CA GLY A 393 8.23 13.30 58.08
C GLY A 393 8.62 14.77 58.32
N MET A 394 9.35 15.44 57.37
CA MET A 394 9.80 16.82 57.53
C MET A 394 8.63 17.80 57.57
N LYS A 395 8.72 18.83 58.48
CA LYS A 395 7.76 19.93 58.52
C LYS A 395 7.95 20.89 57.36
N ILE A 396 6.87 21.29 56.75
CA ILE A 396 6.80 22.24 55.66
C ILE A 396 6.01 23.50 56.04
N LYS A 397 6.21 24.54 55.28
CA LYS A 397 5.51 25.82 55.48
C LYS A 397 4.72 26.18 54.20
#